data_90ca7e4adab8e73ff5856bd93bfe0569
#
_entry.id   90ca7e4adab8e73ff5856bd93bfe0569
#
_cell.length_a   1.000
_cell.length_b   1.000
_cell.length_c   1.000
_cell.angle_alpha   90.00
_cell.angle_beta   90.00
_cell.angle_gamma   90.00
#
_symmetry.space_group_name_H-M   'P 1'
#
loop_
_entity.id
_entity.type
_entity.pdbx_description
1 polymer ?
#
loop_
_entity_poly.entity_id
_entity_poly.type
_entity_poly.pdbx_seq_one_letter_code
_entity_poly.pdbx_strand_id
1 'polypeptide(L)'
;MTNLNEGGNIWPDETEDFDQAIIGDMMKQVNSVLVKTGAKALPIGSGATPTPGKRSGDLDMIIDAGKLINFFKVKDAKGARVELEQLFQQAGFDTKKTGTSVHVKTKVGGEAQQVDIMVVDNGETASKFHVHDLPKGSPYKGIHKQIMLADLAKEKGFKWSPYKGLVNRDTNELVSNDLENIAKQLIGPNATAGDLGSVESILAKMPSAKEIVDRQEADPNSAWNKKKIQTQENEIVNALRRI
;
A
#
# COMPACT_ATOMS: atom_id res chain seq x y z
N MET A 1 5.86 5.21 23.33
CA MET A 1 4.83 5.49 22.31
C MET A 1 5.58 5.69 21.02
N THR A 2 5.67 4.66 20.20
CA THR A 2 6.32 4.72 18.88
C THR A 2 5.31 5.30 17.90
N ASN A 3 5.57 6.50 17.40
CA ASN A 3 4.84 7.08 16.28
C ASN A 3 5.04 6.16 15.07
N LEU A 4 4.02 5.37 14.77
CA LEU A 4 3.90 4.69 13.49
C LEU A 4 3.48 5.74 12.45
N ASN A 5 4.45 6.43 11.87
CA ASN A 5 4.26 7.13 10.60
C ASN A 5 4.20 6.05 9.49
N GLU A 6 3.05 5.43 9.33
CA GLU A 6 2.77 4.59 8.18
C GLU A 6 2.40 5.49 6.99
N GLY A 7 3.30 5.57 6.02
CA GLY A 7 3.08 6.24 4.74
C GLY A 7 3.30 7.75 4.78
N GLY A 8 4.54 8.18 4.80
CA GLY A 8 4.97 9.55 4.60
C GLY A 8 6.35 9.56 3.97
N ASN A 9 6.73 10.67 3.34
CA ASN A 9 8.06 10.84 2.79
C ASN A 9 9.11 10.72 3.90
N ILE A 10 9.97 9.71 3.81
CA ILE A 10 11.06 9.44 4.77
C ILE A 10 12.22 10.43 4.60
N TRP A 11 12.28 11.09 3.45
CA TRP A 11 13.26 12.12 3.10
C TRP A 11 12.55 13.39 2.61
N PRO A 12 11.78 14.09 3.48
CA PRO A 12 10.90 15.19 3.05
C PRO A 12 11.60 16.35 2.36
N ASP A 13 12.91 16.56 2.67
CA ASP A 13 13.73 17.64 2.11
C ASP A 13 14.72 17.15 1.03
N GLU A 14 14.73 15.85 0.72
CA GLU A 14 15.74 15.24 -0.14
C GLU A 14 15.12 14.47 -1.33
N THR A 15 13.82 14.27 -1.34
CA THR A 15 13.08 13.62 -2.45
C THR A 15 11.94 14.50 -2.89
N GLU A 16 11.63 14.45 -4.18
CA GLU A 16 10.62 15.28 -4.81
C GLU A 16 9.44 14.46 -5.32
N ASP A 17 8.28 15.11 -5.33
CA ASP A 17 7.12 14.58 -6.06
C ASP A 17 7.48 14.43 -7.54
N PHE A 18 7.04 13.37 -8.16
CA PHE A 18 7.38 13.05 -9.56
C PHE A 18 6.14 12.81 -10.42
N ASP A 19 6.29 13.01 -11.73
CA ASP A 19 5.29 12.59 -12.71
C ASP A 19 5.28 11.05 -12.81
N GLN A 20 4.10 10.45 -12.78
CA GLN A 20 3.95 8.99 -12.90
C GLN A 20 4.48 8.41 -14.22
N ALA A 21 4.78 9.24 -15.22
CA ALA A 21 5.43 8.81 -16.46
C ALA A 21 6.81 8.15 -16.22
N ILE A 22 7.51 8.52 -15.12
CA ILE A 22 8.85 7.97 -14.81
C ILE A 22 8.82 6.67 -13.98
N ILE A 23 7.65 6.20 -13.55
CA ILE A 23 7.51 5.00 -12.72
C ILE A 23 8.20 3.79 -13.36
N GLY A 24 8.11 3.65 -14.68
CA GLY A 24 8.79 2.57 -15.42
C GLY A 24 10.31 2.56 -15.21
N ASP A 25 10.93 3.73 -15.16
CA ASP A 25 12.39 3.84 -14.97
C ASP A 25 12.79 3.65 -13.50
N MET A 26 11.99 4.13 -12.56
CA MET A 26 12.16 3.80 -11.13
C MET A 26 12.08 2.30 -10.89
N MET A 27 11.08 1.62 -11.44
CA MET A 27 10.92 0.16 -11.36
C MET A 27 12.10 -0.59 -11.99
N LYS A 28 12.66 -0.12 -13.10
CA LYS A 28 13.85 -0.72 -13.71
C LYS A 28 15.05 -0.64 -12.77
N GLN A 29 15.29 0.51 -12.13
CA GLN A 29 16.38 0.67 -11.17
C GLN A 29 16.23 -0.30 -10.01
N VAL A 30 15.06 -0.36 -9.37
CA VAL A 30 14.79 -1.29 -8.26
C VAL A 30 14.98 -2.75 -8.70
N ASN A 31 14.33 -3.15 -9.79
CA ASN A 31 14.37 -4.55 -10.23
C ASN A 31 15.74 -4.98 -10.77
N SER A 32 16.59 -4.06 -11.24
CA SER A 32 17.95 -4.38 -11.65
C SER A 32 18.80 -4.89 -10.48
N VAL A 33 18.63 -4.32 -9.29
CA VAL A 33 19.28 -4.78 -8.05
C VAL A 33 18.76 -6.17 -7.63
N LEU A 34 17.48 -6.43 -7.86
CA LEU A 34 16.81 -7.66 -7.44
C LEU A 34 17.08 -8.87 -8.35
N VAL A 35 17.59 -8.67 -9.56
CA VAL A 35 17.78 -9.75 -10.57
C VAL A 35 18.44 -10.99 -9.99
N LYS A 36 19.53 -10.82 -9.23
CA LYS A 36 20.28 -11.94 -8.66
C LYS A 36 19.51 -12.72 -7.58
N THR A 37 18.49 -12.13 -6.99
CA THR A 37 17.67 -12.78 -5.96
C THR A 37 16.57 -13.68 -6.53
N GLY A 38 16.30 -13.58 -7.83
CA GLY A 38 15.14 -14.20 -8.47
C GLY A 38 13.79 -13.62 -8.02
N ALA A 39 13.81 -12.58 -7.17
CA ALA A 39 12.61 -11.85 -6.77
C ALA A 39 12.36 -10.66 -7.70
N LYS A 40 11.12 -10.20 -7.72
CA LYS A 40 10.69 -9.01 -8.48
C LYS A 40 9.76 -8.18 -7.58
N ALA A 41 10.05 -6.90 -7.48
CA ALA A 41 9.12 -5.97 -6.86
C ALA A 41 8.04 -5.55 -7.87
N LEU A 42 6.79 -5.57 -7.44
CA LEU A 42 5.61 -5.21 -8.22
C LEU A 42 5.05 -3.89 -7.70
N PRO A 43 4.69 -2.94 -8.57
CA PRO A 43 4.06 -1.70 -8.13
C PRO A 43 2.65 -1.98 -7.60
N ILE A 44 2.24 -1.20 -6.62
CA ILE A 44 0.89 -1.24 -6.03
C ILE A 44 0.30 0.16 -5.94
N GLY A 45 -0.92 0.27 -5.46
CA GLY A 45 -1.60 1.56 -5.34
C GLY A 45 -1.64 2.34 -6.65
N SER A 46 -1.31 3.61 -6.61
CA SER A 46 -1.28 4.47 -7.81
C SER A 46 -0.17 4.09 -8.79
N GLY A 47 0.88 3.40 -8.32
CA GLY A 47 1.97 2.92 -9.16
C GLY A 47 1.61 1.73 -10.06
N ALA A 48 0.55 0.98 -9.72
CA ALA A 48 0.10 -0.17 -10.52
C ALA A 48 -0.55 0.24 -11.85
N THR A 49 -1.18 1.42 -11.87
CA THR A 49 -1.83 2.00 -13.06
C THR A 49 -1.38 3.45 -13.25
N PRO A 50 -0.12 3.66 -13.65
CA PRO A 50 0.42 5.01 -13.75
C PRO A 50 -0.30 5.83 -14.81
N THR A 51 -0.58 7.08 -14.49
CA THR A 51 -1.22 8.05 -15.39
C THR A 51 -0.24 9.18 -15.65
N PRO A 52 0.31 9.32 -16.88
CA PRO A 52 1.18 10.44 -17.22
C PRO A 52 0.52 11.79 -16.91
N GLY A 53 1.30 12.72 -16.38
CA GLY A 53 0.81 14.03 -15.94
C GLY A 53 0.25 14.05 -14.50
N LYS A 54 0.01 12.89 -13.89
CA LYS A 54 -0.35 12.79 -12.47
C LYS A 54 0.91 12.74 -11.62
N ARG A 55 0.95 13.49 -10.52
CA ARG A 55 2.09 13.48 -9.59
C ARG A 55 1.89 12.50 -8.44
N SER A 56 2.99 11.93 -7.98
CA SER A 56 3.09 11.08 -6.78
C SER A 56 4.28 11.51 -5.93
N GLY A 57 4.18 11.39 -4.61
CA GLY A 57 5.27 11.66 -3.67
C GLY A 57 6.20 10.46 -3.47
N ASP A 58 5.67 9.25 -3.68
CA ASP A 58 6.39 7.99 -3.54
C ASP A 58 5.88 6.96 -4.53
N LEU A 59 6.65 5.88 -4.72
CA LEU A 59 6.24 4.69 -5.45
C LEU A 59 6.19 3.51 -4.49
N ASP A 60 4.98 3.05 -4.20
CA ASP A 60 4.77 1.83 -3.42
C ASP A 60 4.99 0.57 -4.28
N MET A 61 5.80 -0.35 -3.78
CA MET A 61 6.04 -1.65 -4.38
C MET A 61 5.92 -2.77 -3.36
N ILE A 62 5.61 -3.96 -3.83
CA ILE A 62 5.53 -5.16 -2.99
C ILE A 62 6.48 -6.23 -3.53
N ILE A 63 7.12 -6.97 -2.61
CA ILE A 63 7.99 -8.10 -2.94
C ILE A 63 7.66 -9.31 -2.07
N ASP A 64 7.72 -10.50 -2.68
CA ASP A 64 7.54 -11.78 -1.97
C ASP A 64 8.75 -12.10 -1.09
N ALA A 65 8.49 -12.26 0.21
CA ALA A 65 9.52 -12.58 1.18
C ALA A 65 10.13 -13.96 0.97
N GLY A 66 9.37 -14.93 0.49
CA GLY A 66 9.82 -16.31 0.34
C GLY A 66 11.04 -16.43 -0.58
N LYS A 67 11.05 -15.69 -1.70
CA LYS A 67 12.20 -15.65 -2.61
C LYS A 67 13.44 -15.05 -1.95
N LEU A 68 13.26 -13.96 -1.19
CA LEU A 68 14.37 -13.31 -0.48
C LEU A 68 14.89 -14.17 0.67
N ILE A 69 14.00 -14.80 1.45
CA ILE A 69 14.35 -15.73 2.53
C ILE A 69 15.21 -16.87 1.99
N ASN A 70 14.79 -17.46 0.86
CA ASN A 70 15.54 -18.54 0.22
C ASN A 70 16.89 -18.10 -0.33
N PHE A 71 16.98 -16.93 -0.93
CA PHE A 71 18.20 -16.39 -1.49
C PHE A 71 19.21 -16.02 -0.41
N PHE A 72 18.78 -15.25 0.60
CA PHE A 72 19.66 -14.77 1.67
C PHE A 72 19.91 -15.83 2.78
N LYS A 73 19.19 -16.96 2.76
CA LYS A 73 19.28 -18.01 3.80
C LYS A 73 18.93 -17.48 5.19
N VAL A 74 17.98 -16.60 5.29
CA VAL A 74 17.48 -16.02 6.54
C VAL A 74 16.22 -16.74 7.02
N LYS A 75 15.86 -16.52 8.29
CA LYS A 75 14.78 -17.25 8.97
C LYS A 75 13.36 -16.79 8.55
N ASP A 76 13.21 -15.51 8.30
CA ASP A 76 11.88 -14.87 8.17
C ASP A 76 11.94 -13.58 7.34
N ALA A 77 10.78 -12.98 7.08
CA ALA A 77 10.65 -11.73 6.36
C ALA A 77 11.37 -10.55 7.04
N LYS A 78 11.57 -10.59 8.37
CA LYS A 78 12.31 -9.55 9.08
C LYS A 78 13.80 -9.61 8.73
N GLY A 79 14.37 -10.81 8.71
CA GLY A 79 15.73 -11.03 8.24
C GLY A 79 15.89 -10.68 6.78
N ALA A 80 14.92 -11.07 5.93
CA ALA A 80 14.94 -10.74 4.51
C ALA A 80 14.95 -9.21 4.25
N ARG A 81 14.25 -8.41 5.06
CA ARG A 81 14.29 -6.94 4.96
C ARG A 81 15.66 -6.35 5.30
N VAL A 82 16.35 -6.92 6.30
CA VAL A 82 17.71 -6.45 6.66
C VAL A 82 18.67 -6.69 5.50
N GLU A 83 18.65 -7.88 4.95
CA GLU A 83 19.52 -8.24 3.82
C GLU A 83 19.16 -7.48 2.53
N LEU A 84 17.86 -7.23 2.31
CA LEU A 84 17.39 -6.42 1.18
C LEU A 84 17.89 -4.96 1.27
N GLU A 85 17.83 -4.35 2.45
CA GLU A 85 18.37 -3.03 2.70
C GLU A 85 19.87 -2.97 2.37
N GLN A 86 20.66 -3.94 2.89
CA GLN A 86 22.09 -4.05 2.63
C GLN A 86 22.39 -4.24 1.13
N LEU A 87 21.57 -5.05 0.44
CA LEU A 87 21.69 -5.27 -0.99
C LEU A 87 21.57 -3.97 -1.80
N PHE A 88 20.61 -3.11 -1.46
CA PHE A 88 20.45 -1.80 -2.09
C PHE A 88 21.59 -0.85 -1.72
N GLN A 89 22.05 -0.84 -0.46
CA GLN A 89 23.22 -0.05 -0.04
C GLN A 89 24.48 -0.44 -0.80
N GLN A 90 24.73 -1.73 -0.95
CA GLN A 90 25.87 -2.26 -1.75
C GLN A 90 25.76 -1.88 -3.23
N ALA A 91 24.54 -1.69 -3.74
CA ALA A 91 24.31 -1.21 -5.09
C ALA A 91 24.40 0.34 -5.23
N GLY A 92 24.72 1.05 -4.12
CA GLY A 92 24.93 2.49 -4.11
C GLY A 92 23.66 3.33 -3.88
N PHE A 93 22.58 2.72 -3.40
CA PHE A 93 21.35 3.45 -3.08
C PHE A 93 21.34 3.89 -1.61
N ASP A 94 20.83 5.08 -1.33
CA ASP A 94 20.43 5.47 0.01
C ASP A 94 19.19 4.71 0.41
N THR A 95 19.20 4.13 1.62
CA THR A 95 18.08 3.32 2.12
C THR A 95 17.75 3.65 3.56
N LYS A 96 16.49 3.40 3.92
CA LYS A 96 16.01 3.36 5.31
C LYS A 96 15.03 2.19 5.45
N LYS A 97 14.88 1.67 6.66
CA LYS A 97 13.95 0.58 6.94
C LYS A 97 12.99 0.97 8.05
N THR A 98 11.69 0.80 7.81
CA THR A 98 10.64 1.01 8.81
C THR A 98 9.57 -0.08 8.69
N GLY A 99 9.10 -0.61 9.82
CA GLY A 99 8.02 -1.61 9.82
C GLY A 99 8.26 -2.77 8.87
N THR A 100 7.42 -2.91 7.86
CA THR A 100 7.49 -3.93 6.81
C THR A 100 8.21 -3.46 5.55
N SER A 101 8.63 -2.20 5.46
CA SER A 101 9.15 -1.58 4.26
C SER A 101 10.66 -1.35 4.30
N VAL A 102 11.28 -1.47 3.14
CA VAL A 102 12.60 -0.94 2.82
C VAL A 102 12.38 0.23 1.87
N HIS A 103 12.77 1.42 2.31
CA HIS A 103 12.68 2.64 1.52
C HIS A 103 13.98 2.82 0.75
N VAL A 104 13.88 3.15 -0.51
CA VAL A 104 15.02 3.30 -1.43
C VAL A 104 14.91 4.65 -2.13
N LYS A 105 16.00 5.41 -2.13
CA LYS A 105 16.09 6.65 -2.88
C LYS A 105 16.61 6.35 -4.29
N THR A 106 15.74 6.48 -5.29
CA THR A 106 16.11 6.37 -6.71
C THR A 106 16.42 7.73 -7.32
N LYS A 107 17.06 7.77 -8.49
CA LYS A 107 17.30 9.02 -9.23
C LYS A 107 16.89 8.83 -10.68
N VAL A 108 15.91 9.61 -11.13
CA VAL A 108 15.48 9.66 -12.53
C VAL A 108 15.47 11.11 -12.98
N GLY A 109 16.11 11.40 -14.14
CA GLY A 109 16.18 12.78 -14.63
C GLY A 109 17.04 13.73 -13.79
N GLY A 110 17.87 13.21 -12.87
CA GLY A 110 18.70 14.01 -11.97
C GLY A 110 18.06 14.32 -10.61
N GLU A 111 16.76 14.13 -10.48
CA GLU A 111 16.00 14.32 -9.24
C GLU A 111 15.92 13.01 -8.43
N ALA A 112 15.84 13.14 -7.12
CA ALA A 112 15.70 12.00 -6.20
C ALA A 112 14.23 11.72 -5.88
N GLN A 113 13.83 10.46 -5.97
CA GLN A 113 12.46 9.99 -5.66
C GLN A 113 12.49 8.86 -4.64
N GLN A 114 11.44 8.76 -3.85
CA GLN A 114 11.26 7.69 -2.87
C GLN A 114 10.53 6.48 -3.50
N VAL A 115 11.07 5.29 -3.22
CA VAL A 115 10.41 4.01 -3.49
C VAL A 115 10.26 3.24 -2.18
N ASP A 116 9.07 2.79 -1.89
CA ASP A 116 8.73 2.02 -0.69
C ASP A 116 8.49 0.56 -1.05
N ILE A 117 9.42 -0.32 -0.67
CA ILE A 117 9.34 -1.75 -0.99
C ILE A 117 8.85 -2.52 0.24
N MET A 118 7.61 -2.95 0.22
CA MET A 118 7.00 -3.78 1.26
C MET A 118 7.36 -5.25 1.05
N VAL A 119 8.03 -5.86 2.03
CA VAL A 119 8.41 -7.28 2.02
C VAL A 119 7.35 -8.07 2.78
N VAL A 120 6.60 -8.91 2.09
CA VAL A 120 5.44 -9.63 2.62
C VAL A 120 5.48 -11.12 2.31
N ASP A 121 4.79 -11.94 3.10
CA ASP A 121 4.83 -13.40 2.98
C ASP A 121 4.29 -13.93 1.65
N ASN A 122 3.31 -13.23 1.06
CA ASN A 122 2.74 -13.57 -0.24
C ASN A 122 2.49 -12.27 -1.03
N GLY A 123 3.46 -11.90 -1.86
CA GLY A 123 3.43 -10.67 -2.64
C GLY A 123 2.31 -10.64 -3.68
N GLU A 124 1.99 -11.76 -4.30
CA GLU A 124 0.92 -11.85 -5.30
C GLU A 124 -0.46 -11.61 -4.67
N THR A 125 -0.75 -12.26 -3.55
CA THR A 125 -2.00 -12.06 -2.82
C THR A 125 -2.10 -10.63 -2.29
N ALA A 126 -1.05 -10.14 -1.64
CA ALA A 126 -1.04 -8.78 -1.11
C ALA A 126 -1.19 -7.72 -2.21
N SER A 127 -0.59 -7.91 -3.38
CA SER A 127 -0.76 -6.97 -4.50
C SER A 127 -2.23 -6.85 -4.94
N LYS A 128 -2.98 -7.96 -4.97
CA LYS A 128 -4.41 -7.96 -5.30
C LYS A 128 -5.24 -7.13 -4.30
N PHE A 129 -4.89 -7.17 -3.01
CA PHE A 129 -5.58 -6.39 -1.98
C PHE A 129 -5.31 -4.89 -2.07
N HIS A 130 -4.20 -4.48 -2.70
CA HIS A 130 -3.83 -3.09 -2.93
C HIS A 130 -4.29 -2.53 -4.28
N VAL A 131 -4.95 -3.33 -5.11
CA VAL A 131 -5.65 -2.82 -6.29
C VAL A 131 -6.88 -2.03 -5.84
N HIS A 132 -7.04 -0.83 -6.38
CA HIS A 132 -8.15 0.07 -6.09
C HIS A 132 -8.83 0.44 -7.39
N ASP A 133 -10.12 0.12 -7.49
CA ASP A 133 -10.97 0.54 -8.60
C ASP A 133 -11.76 1.78 -8.17
N LEU A 134 -11.06 2.92 -8.13
CA LEU A 134 -11.64 4.18 -7.69
C LEU A 134 -12.37 4.85 -8.85
N PRO A 135 -13.67 5.14 -8.72
CA PRO A 135 -14.41 5.91 -9.69
C PRO A 135 -13.76 7.28 -9.92
N LYS A 136 -13.85 7.79 -11.17
CA LYS A 136 -13.37 9.14 -11.47
C LYS A 136 -14.09 10.16 -10.60
N GLY A 137 -13.32 11.00 -9.90
CA GLY A 137 -13.86 12.01 -8.98
C GLY A 137 -14.28 11.44 -7.61
N SER A 138 -13.92 10.20 -7.29
CA SER A 138 -14.13 9.65 -5.96
C SER A 138 -13.55 10.55 -4.86
N PRO A 139 -14.32 10.86 -3.79
CA PRO A 139 -13.79 11.55 -2.61
C PRO A 139 -12.94 10.63 -1.75
N TYR A 140 -12.94 9.32 -2.02
CA TYR A 140 -12.22 8.33 -1.26
C TYR A 140 -10.91 7.94 -1.96
N LYS A 141 -9.98 7.40 -1.17
CA LYS A 141 -8.69 6.84 -1.63
C LYS A 141 -8.60 5.36 -1.27
N GLY A 142 -7.60 4.68 -1.79
CA GLY A 142 -7.36 3.28 -1.47
C GLY A 142 -7.27 2.99 0.03
N ILE A 143 -6.71 3.92 0.81
CA ILE A 143 -6.61 3.78 2.28
C ILE A 143 -8.00 3.79 2.94
N HIS A 144 -8.96 4.58 2.45
CA HIS A 144 -10.33 4.57 2.97
C HIS A 144 -11.00 3.21 2.77
N LYS A 145 -10.78 2.56 1.61
CA LYS A 145 -11.21 1.18 1.37
C LYS A 145 -10.60 0.23 2.39
N GLN A 146 -9.30 0.33 2.68
CA GLN A 146 -8.64 -0.54 3.66
C GLN A 146 -9.21 -0.36 5.08
N ILE A 147 -9.49 0.88 5.49
CA ILE A 147 -10.12 1.19 6.78
C ILE A 147 -11.54 0.59 6.82
N MET A 148 -12.33 0.77 5.75
CA MET A 148 -13.68 0.22 5.66
C MET A 148 -13.69 -1.31 5.75
N LEU A 149 -12.78 -2.00 5.04
CA LEU A 149 -12.64 -3.45 5.14
C LEU A 149 -12.23 -3.90 6.55
N ALA A 150 -11.39 -3.12 7.24
CA ALA A 150 -11.00 -3.42 8.61
C ALA A 150 -12.18 -3.29 9.59
N ASP A 151 -13.03 -2.28 9.41
CA ASP A 151 -14.24 -2.09 10.23
C ASP A 151 -15.28 -3.19 9.95
N LEU A 152 -15.56 -3.50 8.70
CA LEU A 152 -16.46 -4.59 8.32
C LEU A 152 -15.97 -5.94 8.89
N ALA A 153 -14.67 -6.21 8.79
CA ALA A 153 -14.09 -7.41 9.38
C ALA A 153 -14.26 -7.44 10.90
N LYS A 154 -14.03 -6.29 11.56
CA LYS A 154 -14.20 -6.14 13.01
C LYS A 154 -15.62 -6.45 13.47
N GLU A 155 -16.63 -5.93 12.79
CA GLU A 155 -18.04 -6.15 13.11
C GLU A 155 -18.45 -7.64 12.98
N LYS A 156 -17.72 -8.39 12.15
CA LYS A 156 -17.96 -9.83 11.92
C LYS A 156 -17.01 -10.75 12.71
N GLY A 157 -16.24 -10.22 13.67
CA GLY A 157 -15.32 -11.02 14.49
C GLY A 157 -14.00 -11.38 13.80
N PHE A 158 -13.67 -10.72 12.68
CA PHE A 158 -12.44 -10.92 11.95
C PHE A 158 -11.48 -9.74 12.10
N LYS A 159 -10.26 -9.90 11.56
CA LYS A 159 -9.31 -8.83 11.27
C LYS A 159 -9.06 -8.80 9.77
N TRP A 160 -9.04 -7.63 9.19
CA TRP A 160 -8.53 -7.41 7.86
C TRP A 160 -7.03 -7.16 7.88
N SER A 161 -6.30 -7.81 7.01
CA SER A 161 -4.89 -7.55 6.75
C SER A 161 -4.68 -7.32 5.26
N PRO A 162 -4.22 -6.14 4.82
CA PRO A 162 -3.92 -5.89 3.41
C PRO A 162 -2.75 -6.73 2.86
N TYR A 163 -2.11 -7.53 3.73
CA TYR A 163 -1.00 -8.41 3.36
C TYR A 163 -1.36 -9.89 3.41
N LYS A 164 -2.34 -10.27 4.23
CA LYS A 164 -2.71 -11.68 4.47
C LYS A 164 -4.14 -12.00 4.05
N GLY A 165 -5.03 -11.01 4.02
CA GLY A 165 -6.46 -11.19 3.82
C GLY A 165 -7.25 -11.18 5.12
N LEU A 166 -8.30 -12.00 5.19
CA LEU A 166 -9.18 -12.11 6.35
C LEU A 166 -8.59 -13.09 7.36
N VAL A 167 -8.45 -12.65 8.59
CA VAL A 167 -7.83 -13.39 9.69
C VAL A 167 -8.82 -13.48 10.85
N ASN A 168 -8.87 -14.62 11.52
CA ASN A 168 -9.64 -14.76 12.76
C ASN A 168 -9.09 -13.81 13.83
N ARG A 169 -10.00 -13.09 14.51
CA ARG A 169 -9.60 -12.04 15.46
C ARG A 169 -8.90 -12.59 16.70
N ASP A 170 -9.30 -13.77 17.15
CA ASP A 170 -8.84 -14.33 18.41
C ASP A 170 -7.63 -15.24 18.22
N THR A 171 -7.67 -16.11 17.20
CA THR A 171 -6.59 -17.08 16.95
C THR A 171 -5.49 -16.55 16.05
N ASN A 172 -5.72 -15.45 15.30
CA ASN A 172 -4.86 -14.93 14.23
C ASN A 172 -4.61 -15.90 13.06
N GLU A 173 -5.41 -16.94 12.95
CA GLU A 173 -5.35 -17.88 11.83
C GLU A 173 -5.95 -17.26 10.57
N LEU A 174 -5.37 -17.60 9.42
CA LEU A 174 -5.89 -17.20 8.13
C LEU A 174 -7.26 -17.83 7.89
N VAL A 175 -8.28 -17.00 7.68
CA VAL A 175 -9.63 -17.42 7.32
C VAL A 175 -9.77 -17.50 5.81
N SER A 176 -9.34 -16.46 5.10
CA SER A 176 -9.31 -16.43 3.64
C SER A 176 -8.33 -15.39 3.09
N ASN A 177 -7.64 -15.74 2.01
CA ASN A 177 -6.88 -14.83 1.17
C ASN A 177 -7.45 -14.76 -0.25
N ASP A 178 -8.60 -15.33 -0.48
CA ASP A 178 -9.35 -15.26 -1.72
C ASP A 178 -10.38 -14.13 -1.69
N LEU A 179 -10.31 -13.21 -2.66
CA LEU A 179 -11.16 -12.02 -2.68
C LEU A 179 -12.64 -12.32 -2.82
N GLU A 180 -13.02 -13.37 -3.57
CA GLU A 180 -14.43 -13.79 -3.71
C GLU A 180 -14.99 -14.28 -2.37
N ASN A 181 -14.23 -15.11 -1.66
CA ASN A 181 -14.62 -15.59 -0.34
C ASN A 181 -14.68 -14.46 0.69
N ILE A 182 -13.73 -13.53 0.64
CA ILE A 182 -13.70 -12.35 1.52
C ILE A 182 -14.92 -11.46 1.25
N ALA A 183 -15.26 -11.20 0.00
CA ALA A 183 -16.45 -10.42 -0.36
C ALA A 183 -17.74 -11.07 0.19
N LYS A 184 -17.89 -12.37 0.00
CA LYS A 184 -19.05 -13.11 0.52
C LYS A 184 -19.15 -13.06 2.04
N GLN A 185 -18.04 -13.13 2.74
CA GLN A 185 -18.02 -13.06 4.21
C GLN A 185 -18.26 -11.65 4.74
N LEU A 186 -17.68 -10.62 4.11
CA LEU A 186 -17.76 -9.25 4.61
C LEU A 186 -19.01 -8.51 4.15
N ILE A 187 -19.46 -8.75 2.91
CA ILE A 187 -20.58 -8.01 2.31
C ILE A 187 -21.85 -8.87 2.28
N GLY A 188 -21.74 -10.10 1.74
CA GLY A 188 -22.88 -11.00 1.65
C GLY A 188 -22.73 -12.06 0.55
N PRO A 189 -23.60 -13.08 0.52
CA PRO A 189 -23.42 -14.29 -0.31
C PRO A 189 -23.33 -14.02 -1.82
N ASN A 190 -23.92 -12.93 -2.29
CA ASN A 190 -23.94 -12.53 -3.70
C ASN A 190 -22.87 -11.48 -4.04
N ALA A 191 -21.92 -11.21 -3.12
CA ALA A 191 -20.83 -10.29 -3.38
C ALA A 191 -19.70 -10.97 -4.14
N THR A 192 -19.00 -10.19 -4.95
CA THR A 192 -17.85 -10.59 -5.77
C THR A 192 -16.59 -9.85 -5.36
N ALA A 193 -15.43 -10.30 -5.83
CA ALA A 193 -14.15 -9.60 -5.62
C ALA A 193 -14.20 -8.13 -6.07
N GLY A 194 -14.94 -7.82 -7.14
CA GLY A 194 -15.10 -6.45 -7.65
C GLY A 194 -15.82 -5.54 -6.65
N ASP A 195 -16.74 -6.07 -5.85
CA ASP A 195 -17.46 -5.30 -4.84
C ASP A 195 -16.55 -4.81 -3.69
N LEU A 196 -15.33 -5.35 -3.57
CA LEU A 196 -14.29 -4.89 -2.65
C LEU A 196 -13.36 -3.82 -3.25
N GLY A 197 -13.57 -3.41 -4.49
CA GLY A 197 -12.64 -2.55 -5.25
C GLY A 197 -12.51 -1.13 -4.72
N SER A 198 -13.60 -0.55 -4.20
CA SER A 198 -13.66 0.81 -3.67
C SER A 198 -14.68 0.95 -2.53
N VAL A 199 -14.66 2.09 -1.85
CA VAL A 199 -15.71 2.42 -0.85
C VAL A 199 -17.08 2.47 -1.53
N GLU A 200 -17.14 3.07 -2.72
CA GLU A 200 -18.39 3.21 -3.48
C GLU A 200 -18.97 1.85 -3.91
N SER A 201 -18.12 0.93 -4.37
CA SER A 201 -18.58 -0.42 -4.74
C SER A 201 -19.11 -1.21 -3.53
N ILE A 202 -18.45 -1.07 -2.37
CA ILE A 202 -18.93 -1.65 -1.11
C ILE A 202 -20.29 -1.05 -0.73
N LEU A 203 -20.44 0.29 -0.76
CA LEU A 203 -21.69 0.97 -0.42
C LEU A 203 -22.83 0.63 -1.39
N ALA A 204 -22.53 0.50 -2.68
CA ALA A 204 -23.53 0.09 -3.68
C ALA A 204 -24.09 -1.32 -3.41
N LYS A 205 -23.22 -2.23 -2.93
CA LYS A 205 -23.60 -3.62 -2.63
C LYS A 205 -24.17 -3.79 -1.23
N MET A 206 -23.69 -3.02 -0.27
CA MET A 206 -24.08 -3.04 1.14
C MET A 206 -24.37 -1.61 1.65
N PRO A 207 -25.57 -1.05 1.38
CA PRO A 207 -25.90 0.32 1.78
C PRO A 207 -25.78 0.60 3.29
N SER A 208 -25.99 -0.41 4.15
CA SER A 208 -25.83 -0.31 5.60
C SER A 208 -24.38 0.02 6.02
N ALA A 209 -23.38 -0.30 5.19
CA ALA A 209 -22.00 0.06 5.46
C ALA A 209 -21.76 1.61 5.46
N LYS A 210 -22.76 2.39 5.05
CA LYS A 210 -22.75 3.85 5.22
C LYS A 210 -22.57 4.28 6.68
N GLU A 211 -23.08 3.51 7.63
CA GLU A 211 -22.89 3.74 9.06
C GLU A 211 -21.41 3.74 9.49
N ILE A 212 -20.58 2.93 8.82
CA ILE A 212 -19.13 2.93 9.05
C ILE A 212 -18.52 4.25 8.58
N VAL A 213 -18.90 4.70 7.37
CA VAL A 213 -18.42 5.97 6.82
C VAL A 213 -18.81 7.12 7.74
N ASP A 214 -20.09 7.20 8.13
CA ASP A 214 -20.60 8.24 9.01
C ASP A 214 -19.89 8.28 10.36
N ARG A 215 -19.65 7.12 10.96
CA ARG A 215 -18.89 6.98 12.21
C ARG A 215 -17.43 7.45 12.05
N GLN A 216 -16.77 7.06 10.96
CA GLN A 216 -15.40 7.46 10.69
C GLN A 216 -15.27 8.97 10.39
N GLU A 217 -16.24 9.56 9.67
CA GLU A 217 -16.28 11.00 9.39
C GLU A 217 -16.64 11.83 10.62
N ALA A 218 -17.46 11.31 11.54
CA ALA A 218 -17.84 11.99 12.77
C ALA A 218 -16.69 12.05 13.81
N ASP A 219 -15.72 11.15 13.74
CA ASP A 219 -14.55 11.17 14.64
C ASP A 219 -13.38 11.94 14.00
N PRO A 220 -13.08 13.17 14.46
CA PRO A 220 -11.99 13.98 13.92
C PRO A 220 -10.61 13.31 14.11
N ASN A 221 -10.47 12.36 15.04
CA ASN A 221 -9.24 11.63 15.30
C ASN A 221 -9.15 10.31 14.53
N SER A 222 -10.18 9.96 13.77
CA SER A 222 -10.17 8.73 12.97
C SER A 222 -9.00 8.70 11.97
N ALA A 223 -8.51 7.50 11.66
CA ALA A 223 -7.53 7.33 10.59
C ALA A 223 -8.09 7.79 9.23
N TRP A 224 -9.40 7.69 9.03
CA TRP A 224 -10.12 8.18 7.86
C TRP A 224 -9.95 9.69 7.65
N ASN A 225 -10.28 10.48 8.67
CA ASN A 225 -10.20 11.94 8.61
C ASN A 225 -8.74 12.44 8.54
N LYS A 226 -7.82 11.83 9.29
CA LYS A 226 -6.39 12.18 9.20
C LYS A 226 -5.84 12.05 7.77
N LYS A 227 -6.23 10.99 7.06
CA LYS A 227 -5.81 10.80 5.66
C LYS A 227 -6.52 11.73 4.69
N LYS A 228 -7.74 12.17 4.99
CA LYS A 228 -8.48 13.17 4.21
C LYS A 228 -7.83 14.55 4.32
N ILE A 229 -7.46 14.96 5.54
CA ILE A 229 -6.77 16.24 5.82
C ILE A 229 -5.40 16.26 5.15
N GLN A 230 -4.57 15.24 5.35
CA GLN A 230 -3.24 15.14 4.73
C GLN A 230 -3.29 15.25 3.19
N THR A 231 -4.35 14.75 2.59
CA THR A 231 -4.57 14.86 1.14
C THR A 231 -4.84 16.28 0.71
N GLN A 232 -5.74 16.99 1.42
CA GLN A 232 -6.08 18.38 1.12
C GLN A 232 -4.87 19.29 1.28
N GLU A 233 -4.09 19.10 2.34
CA GLU A 233 -2.85 19.84 2.57
C GLU A 233 -1.85 19.62 1.43
N ASN A 234 -1.64 18.38 0.99
CA ASN A 234 -0.76 18.07 -0.13
C ASN A 234 -1.26 18.68 -1.45
N GLU A 235 -2.55 18.68 -1.71
CA GLU A 235 -3.14 19.32 -2.90
C GLU A 235 -2.95 20.83 -2.89
N ILE A 236 -3.11 21.49 -1.73
CA ILE A 236 -2.86 22.92 -1.57
C ILE A 236 -1.38 23.25 -1.78
N VAL A 237 -0.47 22.50 -1.13
CA VAL A 237 0.98 22.70 -1.29
C VAL A 237 1.40 22.52 -2.75
N ASN A 238 0.89 21.48 -3.42
CA ASN A 238 1.18 21.24 -4.84
C ASN A 238 0.59 22.32 -5.76
N ALA A 239 -0.56 22.90 -5.42
CA ALA A 239 -1.13 24.02 -6.16
C ALA A 239 -0.28 25.30 -5.99
N LEU A 240 0.21 25.57 -4.78
CA LEU A 240 1.07 26.72 -4.49
C LEU A 240 2.47 26.63 -5.16
N ARG A 241 3.01 25.42 -5.30
CA ARG A 241 4.28 25.19 -6.00
C ARG A 241 4.20 25.38 -7.52
N ARG A 242 3.00 25.50 -8.08
CA ARG A 242 2.76 25.71 -9.52
C ARG A 242 2.60 27.19 -9.92
N ILE A 243 2.55 28.08 -8.94
CA ILE A 243 2.52 29.54 -9.10
C ILE A 243 3.93 30.12 -8.99
#